data_621a6717e712e4580291e66d172ddbff
#
_entry.id   621a6717e712e4580291e66d172ddbff
#
_cell.length_a   1.000
_cell.length_b   1.000
_cell.length_c   1.000
_cell.angle_alpha   90.00
_cell.angle_beta   90.00
_cell.angle_gamma   90.00
#
_symmetry.space_group_name_H-M   'P 1'
#
loop_
_entity.id
_entity.type
_entity.pdbx_description
1 polymer ?
#
loop_
_entity_poly.entity_id
_entity_poly.type
_entity_poly.pdbx_seq_one_letter_code
_entity_poly.pdbx_strand_id
1 'polypeptide(L)'
;MKMVENRLTTVLSRSWWALLVRGLVTVVFGVLAWLQPGITLTTLMLLFGAYVLTDGLLGVWAAIAGRKENEFWLTLLLAGIVSMGIGVLVLLAPGVTAIVLVFYVAVWAIAKGVLEIVAAVRMRKEIDGEWFLAAGGLCSVALGLFLMVQPGAGAIALLWVIATYAIVFGTLIALLAFKVRRVATAQVS
;
A
#
# COMPACT_ATOMS: atom_id res chain seq x y z
N MET A 1 -20.14 -2.21 -29.79
CA MET A 1 -18.79 -1.75 -29.46
C MET A 1 -18.73 -0.22 -29.37
N LYS A 2 -19.11 0.55 -30.38
CA LYS A 2 -19.08 2.04 -30.37
C LYS A 2 -19.86 2.73 -29.22
N MET A 3 -20.98 2.15 -28.75
CA MET A 3 -21.77 2.74 -27.64
C MET A 3 -21.10 2.61 -26.27
N VAL A 4 -20.35 1.54 -26.04
CA VAL A 4 -19.58 1.34 -24.80
C VAL A 4 -18.36 2.27 -24.79
N GLU A 5 -17.72 2.41 -25.95
CA GLU A 5 -16.59 3.31 -26.16
C GLU A 5 -16.98 4.78 -25.94
N ASN A 6 -18.14 5.22 -26.44
CA ASN A 6 -18.67 6.57 -26.21
C ASN A 6 -19.05 6.81 -24.74
N ARG A 7 -19.57 5.83 -24.02
CA ARG A 7 -19.87 6.01 -22.59
C ARG A 7 -18.59 6.09 -21.75
N LEU A 8 -17.57 5.28 -22.07
CA LEU A 8 -16.28 5.33 -21.37
C LEU A 8 -15.57 6.66 -21.62
N THR A 9 -15.58 7.18 -22.84
CA THR A 9 -14.97 8.48 -23.17
C THR A 9 -15.70 9.64 -22.49
N THR A 10 -17.02 9.60 -22.40
CA THR A 10 -17.81 10.65 -21.73
C THR A 10 -17.60 10.67 -20.20
N VAL A 11 -17.48 9.49 -19.57
CA VAL A 11 -17.19 9.40 -18.13
C VAL A 11 -15.74 9.82 -17.84
N LEU A 12 -14.79 9.40 -18.66
CA LEU A 12 -13.37 9.76 -18.52
C LEU A 12 -13.15 11.28 -18.78
N SER A 13 -13.84 11.86 -19.75
CA SER A 13 -13.73 13.29 -20.07
C SER A 13 -14.27 14.20 -18.95
N ARG A 14 -15.23 13.73 -18.18
CA ARG A 14 -15.76 14.46 -17.01
C ARG A 14 -14.86 14.33 -15.78
N SER A 15 -14.00 13.30 -15.76
CA SER A 15 -13.15 12.96 -14.59
C SER A 15 -11.67 13.30 -14.76
N TRP A 16 -11.25 13.96 -15.88
CA TRP A 16 -9.82 14.30 -16.12
C TRP A 16 -9.22 15.14 -14.99
N TRP A 17 -10.03 16.03 -14.38
CA TRP A 17 -9.62 16.84 -13.23
C TRP A 17 -9.28 15.97 -12.01
N ALA A 18 -10.11 14.96 -11.69
CA ALA A 18 -9.87 14.06 -10.58
C ALA A 18 -8.58 13.23 -10.79
N LEU A 19 -8.32 12.78 -12.02
CA LEU A 19 -7.08 12.11 -12.37
C LEU A 19 -5.86 13.03 -12.22
N LEU A 20 -5.99 14.29 -12.65
CA LEU A 20 -4.92 15.27 -12.54
C LEU A 20 -4.60 15.59 -11.08
N VAL A 21 -5.62 15.86 -10.26
CA VAL A 21 -5.45 16.10 -8.81
C VAL A 21 -4.83 14.88 -8.14
N ARG A 22 -5.31 13.67 -8.43
CA ARG A 22 -4.76 12.43 -7.88
C ARG A 22 -3.29 12.26 -8.27
N GLY A 23 -2.94 12.46 -9.55
CA GLY A 23 -1.55 12.38 -10.01
C GLY A 23 -0.67 13.41 -9.32
N LEU A 24 -1.12 14.67 -9.22
CA LEU A 24 -0.37 15.74 -8.57
C LEU A 24 -0.14 15.48 -7.07
N VAL A 25 -1.20 15.10 -6.35
CA VAL A 25 -1.11 14.75 -4.92
C VAL A 25 -0.13 13.59 -4.70
N THR A 26 -0.17 12.56 -5.57
CA THR A 26 0.73 11.41 -5.49
C THR A 26 2.19 11.82 -5.74
N VAL A 27 2.46 12.71 -6.70
CA VAL A 27 3.81 13.25 -6.95
C VAL A 27 4.31 14.08 -5.77
N VAL A 28 3.47 14.99 -5.26
CA VAL A 28 3.81 15.83 -4.09
C VAL A 28 4.14 14.95 -2.87
N PHE A 29 3.31 13.95 -2.60
CA PHE A 29 3.59 12.98 -1.54
C PHE A 29 4.94 12.28 -1.75
N GLY A 30 5.22 11.78 -2.95
CA GLY A 30 6.49 11.11 -3.28
C GLY A 30 7.70 12.02 -3.09
N VAL A 31 7.61 13.29 -3.51
CA VAL A 31 8.69 14.27 -3.32
C VAL A 31 8.91 14.58 -1.83
N LEU A 32 7.84 14.80 -1.07
CA LEU A 32 7.93 15.04 0.38
C LEU A 32 8.54 13.83 1.12
N ALA A 33 8.15 12.61 0.74
CA ALA A 33 8.69 11.38 1.31
C ALA A 33 10.19 11.20 1.00
N TRP A 34 10.65 11.68 -0.15
CA TRP A 34 12.06 11.69 -0.52
C TRP A 34 12.87 12.71 0.29
N LEU A 35 12.34 13.94 0.45
CA LEU A 35 13.03 15.03 1.10
C LEU A 35 13.04 14.91 2.65
N GLN A 36 11.95 14.39 3.22
CA GLN A 36 11.71 14.35 4.66
C GLN A 36 11.20 12.97 5.11
N PRO A 37 12.02 11.89 4.96
CA PRO A 37 11.55 10.53 5.23
C PRO A 37 11.07 10.31 6.66
N GLY A 38 11.75 10.89 7.66
CA GLY A 38 11.38 10.75 9.07
C GLY A 38 10.01 11.34 9.40
N ILE A 39 9.73 12.55 8.91
CA ILE A 39 8.42 13.22 9.11
C ILE A 39 7.32 12.44 8.37
N THR A 40 7.60 12.00 7.15
CA THR A 40 6.62 11.26 6.34
C THR A 40 6.28 9.92 7.00
N LEU A 41 7.27 9.15 7.49
CA LEU A 41 7.03 7.92 8.23
C LEU A 41 6.17 8.17 9.47
N THR A 42 6.51 9.17 10.28
CA THR A 42 5.74 9.51 11.48
C THR A 42 4.30 9.89 11.12
N THR A 43 4.11 10.74 10.11
CA THR A 43 2.78 11.13 9.65
C THR A 43 1.96 9.93 9.15
N LEU A 44 2.57 9.03 8.36
CA LEU A 44 1.92 7.81 7.91
C LEU A 44 1.50 6.91 9.07
N MET A 45 2.35 6.76 10.09
CA MET A 45 2.01 5.98 11.28
C MET A 45 0.87 6.62 12.07
N LEU A 46 0.86 7.95 12.23
CA LEU A 46 -0.24 8.65 12.89
C LEU A 46 -1.56 8.51 12.12
N LEU A 47 -1.54 8.64 10.81
CA LEU A 47 -2.73 8.41 9.97
C LEU A 47 -3.20 6.96 10.06
N PHE A 48 -2.29 6.00 10.03
CA PHE A 48 -2.61 4.58 10.19
C PHE A 48 -3.20 4.31 11.57
N GLY A 49 -2.62 4.85 12.64
CA GLY A 49 -3.13 4.73 14.00
C GLY A 49 -4.54 5.32 14.15
N ALA A 50 -4.80 6.50 13.59
CA ALA A 50 -6.11 7.13 13.58
C ALA A 50 -7.14 6.28 12.79
N TYR A 51 -6.74 5.72 11.65
CA TYR A 51 -7.57 4.80 10.87
C TYR A 51 -7.93 3.55 11.67
N VAL A 52 -6.95 2.84 12.25
CA VAL A 52 -7.16 1.61 13.01
C VAL A 52 -7.99 1.87 14.27
N LEU A 53 -7.77 3.00 14.94
CA LEU A 53 -8.58 3.41 16.10
C LEU A 53 -10.04 3.65 15.70
N THR A 54 -10.27 4.36 14.60
CA THR A 54 -11.63 4.63 14.10
C THR A 54 -12.33 3.33 13.68
N ASP A 55 -11.62 2.46 12.98
CA ASP A 55 -12.12 1.13 12.59
C ASP A 55 -12.50 0.29 13.82
N GLY A 56 -11.64 0.27 14.84
CA GLY A 56 -11.92 -0.39 16.10
C GLY A 56 -13.15 0.15 16.82
N LEU A 57 -13.32 1.47 16.89
CA LEU A 57 -14.49 2.12 17.47
C LEU A 57 -15.78 1.76 16.71
N LEU A 58 -15.74 1.79 15.39
CA LEU A 58 -16.87 1.39 14.55
C LEU A 58 -17.18 -0.10 14.69
N GLY A 59 -16.15 -0.96 14.77
CA GLY A 59 -16.30 -2.39 15.03
C GLY A 59 -16.98 -2.70 16.36
N VAL A 60 -16.55 -2.06 17.44
CA VAL A 60 -17.18 -2.17 18.77
C VAL A 60 -18.63 -1.69 18.73
N TRP A 61 -18.89 -0.53 18.12
CA TRP A 61 -20.23 0.00 17.97
C TRP A 61 -21.14 -0.94 17.17
N ALA A 62 -20.67 -1.44 16.03
CA ALA A 62 -21.41 -2.39 15.19
C ALA A 62 -21.70 -3.72 15.92
N ALA A 63 -20.74 -4.23 16.71
CA ALA A 63 -20.91 -5.43 17.52
C ALA A 63 -22.02 -5.28 18.56
N ILE A 64 -22.05 -4.14 19.25
CA ILE A 64 -23.05 -3.84 20.28
C ILE A 64 -24.43 -3.63 19.65
N ALA A 65 -24.49 -2.86 18.54
CA ALA A 65 -25.73 -2.57 17.84
C ALA A 65 -26.37 -3.84 17.22
N GLY A 66 -25.54 -4.70 16.63
CA GLY A 66 -25.98 -5.92 15.94
C GLY A 66 -26.10 -7.17 16.83
N ARG A 67 -25.86 -7.07 18.13
CA ARG A 67 -25.70 -8.25 19.02
C ARG A 67 -26.92 -9.18 19.09
N LYS A 68 -28.12 -8.70 18.74
CA LYS A 68 -29.35 -9.51 18.74
C LYS A 68 -29.56 -10.31 17.44
N GLU A 69 -28.95 -9.88 16.34
CA GLU A 69 -29.14 -10.41 15.01
C GLU A 69 -27.93 -11.18 14.48
N ASN A 70 -26.75 -10.94 15.06
CA ASN A 70 -25.48 -11.50 14.61
C ASN A 70 -24.94 -12.50 15.62
N GLU A 71 -24.86 -13.77 15.25
CA GLU A 71 -24.29 -14.85 16.06
C GLU A 71 -22.80 -14.63 16.39
N PHE A 72 -22.07 -13.89 15.55
CA PHE A 72 -20.65 -13.61 15.71
C PHE A 72 -20.36 -12.24 16.37
N TRP A 73 -21.35 -11.63 17.05
CA TRP A 73 -21.18 -10.31 17.66
C TRP A 73 -20.01 -10.24 18.65
N LEU A 74 -19.73 -11.32 19.39
CA LEU A 74 -18.62 -11.39 20.36
C LEU A 74 -17.26 -11.35 19.63
N THR A 75 -17.10 -12.06 18.52
CA THR A 75 -15.88 -12.04 17.70
C THR A 75 -15.63 -10.64 17.14
N LEU A 76 -16.69 -9.99 16.66
CA LEU A 76 -16.61 -8.63 16.15
C LEU A 76 -16.25 -7.62 17.26
N LEU A 77 -16.81 -7.81 18.46
CA LEU A 77 -16.50 -6.99 19.63
C LEU A 77 -15.02 -7.12 20.03
N LEU A 78 -14.54 -8.37 20.16
CA LEU A 78 -13.13 -8.63 20.49
C LEU A 78 -12.18 -8.07 19.45
N ALA A 79 -12.48 -8.27 18.15
CA ALA A 79 -11.70 -7.69 17.06
C ALA A 79 -11.66 -6.15 17.15
N GLY A 80 -12.79 -5.50 17.40
CA GLY A 80 -12.87 -4.05 17.56
C GLY A 80 -12.08 -3.53 18.77
N ILE A 81 -12.13 -4.23 19.91
CA ILE A 81 -11.32 -3.87 21.09
C ILE A 81 -9.83 -4.01 20.82
N VAL A 82 -9.41 -5.09 20.15
CA VAL A 82 -8.01 -5.31 19.78
C VAL A 82 -7.55 -4.23 18.80
N SER A 83 -8.34 -3.93 17.75
CA SER A 83 -8.03 -2.85 16.80
C SER A 83 -7.90 -1.50 17.49
N MET A 84 -8.80 -1.18 18.43
CA MET A 84 -8.74 0.06 19.21
C MET A 84 -7.47 0.12 20.05
N GLY A 85 -7.10 -0.97 20.73
CA GLY A 85 -5.85 -1.06 21.51
C GLY A 85 -4.61 -0.87 20.63
N ILE A 86 -4.57 -1.51 19.46
CA ILE A 86 -3.49 -1.32 18.47
C ILE A 86 -3.45 0.13 17.99
N GLY A 87 -4.59 0.74 17.63
CA GLY A 87 -4.66 2.11 17.20
C GLY A 87 -4.09 3.10 18.22
N VAL A 88 -4.42 2.93 19.49
CA VAL A 88 -3.87 3.72 20.60
C VAL A 88 -2.35 3.53 20.71
N LEU A 89 -1.85 2.30 20.66
CA LEU A 89 -0.40 2.02 20.72
C LEU A 89 0.36 2.69 19.55
N VAL A 90 -0.20 2.64 18.35
CA VAL A 90 0.38 3.29 17.17
C VAL A 90 0.47 4.80 17.35
N LEU A 91 -0.56 5.43 17.91
CA LEU A 91 -0.59 6.88 18.15
C LEU A 91 0.39 7.30 19.26
N LEU A 92 0.57 6.47 20.29
CA LEU A 92 1.48 6.76 21.41
C LEU A 92 2.96 6.53 21.02
N ALA A 93 3.25 5.57 20.15
CA ALA A 93 4.61 5.17 19.82
C ALA A 93 4.79 4.88 18.30
N PRO A 94 4.62 5.90 17.42
CA PRO A 94 4.65 5.71 15.97
C PRO A 94 5.99 5.15 15.46
N GLY A 95 7.12 5.56 16.07
CA GLY A 95 8.44 5.06 15.70
C GLY A 95 8.63 3.56 16.03
N VAL A 96 8.14 3.12 17.20
CA VAL A 96 8.18 1.70 17.58
C VAL A 96 7.31 0.88 16.63
N THR A 97 6.13 1.35 16.30
CA THR A 97 5.22 0.69 15.37
C THR A 97 5.84 0.55 13.98
N ALA A 98 6.52 1.58 13.48
CA ALA A 98 7.22 1.51 12.21
C ALA A 98 8.28 0.40 12.21
N ILE A 99 9.07 0.28 13.29
CA ILE A 99 10.07 -0.78 13.45
C ILE A 99 9.41 -2.17 13.48
N VAL A 100 8.32 -2.34 14.22
CA VAL A 100 7.57 -3.61 14.28
C VAL A 100 7.05 -4.01 12.91
N LEU A 101 6.52 -3.06 12.13
CA LEU A 101 6.08 -3.32 10.76
C LEU A 101 7.24 -3.73 9.84
N VAL A 102 8.42 -3.10 10.00
CA VAL A 102 9.61 -3.49 9.23
C VAL A 102 10.03 -4.92 9.58
N PHE A 103 10.01 -5.32 10.84
CA PHE A 103 10.28 -6.71 11.25
C PHE A 103 9.26 -7.69 10.65
N TYR A 104 7.99 -7.32 10.64
CA TYR A 104 6.95 -8.14 10.00
C TYR A 104 7.23 -8.33 8.50
N VAL A 105 7.56 -7.24 7.80
CA VAL A 105 7.94 -7.29 6.37
C VAL A 105 9.20 -8.12 6.16
N ALA A 106 10.19 -8.01 7.06
CA ALA A 106 11.43 -8.78 6.99
C ALA A 106 11.19 -10.29 7.09
N VAL A 107 10.40 -10.72 8.09
CA VAL A 107 10.03 -12.15 8.26
C VAL A 107 9.27 -12.65 7.03
N TRP A 108 8.31 -11.86 6.54
CA TRP A 108 7.55 -12.20 5.34
C TRP A 108 8.44 -12.30 4.09
N ALA A 109 9.37 -11.35 3.90
CA ALA A 109 10.30 -11.36 2.78
C ALA A 109 11.22 -12.58 2.78
N ILE A 110 11.73 -12.99 3.97
CA ILE A 110 12.53 -14.20 4.12
C ILE A 110 11.69 -15.44 3.79
N ALA A 111 10.50 -15.58 4.40
CA ALA A 111 9.63 -16.72 4.17
C ALA A 111 9.26 -16.86 2.69
N LYS A 112 8.84 -15.76 2.06
CA LYS A 112 8.53 -15.70 0.63
C LYS A 112 9.75 -16.07 -0.22
N GLY A 113 10.91 -15.48 0.06
CA GLY A 113 12.13 -15.73 -0.69
C GLY A 113 12.60 -17.19 -0.61
N VAL A 114 12.50 -17.82 0.56
CA VAL A 114 12.78 -19.26 0.72
C VAL A 114 11.81 -20.10 -0.10
N LEU A 115 10.51 -19.78 -0.08
CA LEU A 115 9.51 -20.48 -0.90
C LEU A 115 9.78 -20.33 -2.41
N GLU A 116 10.17 -19.14 -2.88
CA GLU A 116 10.55 -18.89 -4.27
C GLU A 116 11.76 -19.70 -4.70
N ILE A 117 12.80 -19.81 -3.84
CA ILE A 117 13.98 -20.64 -4.09
C ILE A 117 13.59 -22.12 -4.17
N VAL A 118 12.78 -22.60 -3.22
CA VAL A 118 12.30 -24.00 -3.24
C VAL A 118 11.48 -24.28 -4.49
N ALA A 119 10.60 -23.36 -4.89
CA ALA A 119 9.81 -23.48 -6.10
C ALA A 119 10.71 -23.51 -7.36
N ALA A 120 11.71 -22.63 -7.45
CA ALA A 120 12.66 -22.60 -8.56
C ALA A 120 13.41 -23.94 -8.72
N VAL A 121 13.86 -24.53 -7.60
CA VAL A 121 14.55 -25.82 -7.62
C VAL A 121 13.62 -26.97 -8.03
N ARG A 122 12.36 -26.95 -7.57
CA ARG A 122 11.38 -28.01 -7.90
C ARG A 122 10.90 -27.93 -9.35
N MET A 123 10.68 -26.73 -9.85
CA MET A 123 10.07 -26.51 -11.17
C MET A 123 11.10 -26.32 -12.29
N ARG A 124 12.40 -26.48 -12.01
CA ARG A 124 13.50 -26.28 -12.97
C ARG A 124 13.41 -27.06 -14.28
N LYS A 125 12.57 -28.10 -14.33
CA LYS A 125 12.37 -28.93 -15.53
C LYS A 125 11.09 -28.59 -16.29
N GLU A 126 10.23 -27.74 -15.71
CA GLU A 126 8.86 -27.47 -16.22
C GLU A 126 8.69 -26.04 -16.68
N ILE A 127 9.56 -25.11 -16.22
CA ILE A 127 9.44 -23.66 -16.51
C ILE A 127 10.75 -23.14 -17.09
N ASP A 128 10.69 -22.52 -18.28
CA ASP A 128 11.79 -21.75 -18.82
C ASP A 128 11.94 -20.44 -18.02
N GLY A 129 13.10 -20.22 -17.41
CA GLY A 129 13.39 -19.02 -16.62
C GLY A 129 13.35 -19.20 -15.11
N GLU A 130 13.52 -20.44 -14.61
CA GLU A 130 13.60 -20.77 -13.18
C GLU A 130 14.67 -19.96 -12.43
N TRP A 131 15.72 -19.52 -13.13
CA TRP A 131 16.78 -18.70 -12.55
C TRP A 131 16.31 -17.31 -12.12
N PHE A 132 15.30 -16.70 -12.82
CA PHE A 132 14.69 -15.45 -12.39
C PHE A 132 13.94 -15.60 -11.06
N LEU A 133 13.28 -16.76 -10.88
CA LEU A 133 12.57 -17.06 -9.65
C LEU A 133 13.57 -17.30 -8.50
N ALA A 134 14.67 -18.02 -8.77
CA ALA A 134 15.74 -18.22 -7.79
C ALA A 134 16.43 -16.90 -7.42
N ALA A 135 16.75 -16.07 -8.39
CA ALA A 135 17.35 -14.75 -8.15
C ALA A 135 16.41 -13.83 -7.36
N GLY A 136 15.10 -13.79 -7.71
CA GLY A 136 14.08 -13.06 -6.97
C GLY A 136 13.98 -13.54 -5.52
N GLY A 137 13.93 -14.84 -5.28
CA GLY A 137 13.92 -15.43 -3.95
C GLY A 137 15.17 -15.08 -3.14
N LEU A 138 16.36 -15.14 -3.76
CA LEU A 138 17.61 -14.76 -3.10
C LEU A 138 17.62 -13.26 -2.73
N CYS A 139 17.17 -12.38 -3.63
CA CYS A 139 17.03 -10.96 -3.35
C CYS A 139 16.03 -10.69 -2.21
N SER A 140 14.92 -11.43 -2.17
CA SER A 140 13.91 -11.30 -1.11
C SER A 140 14.48 -11.72 0.26
N VAL A 141 15.23 -12.81 0.32
CA VAL A 141 15.91 -13.25 1.56
C VAL A 141 16.95 -12.23 1.99
N ALA A 142 17.81 -11.75 1.07
CA ALA A 142 18.83 -10.75 1.37
C ALA A 142 18.21 -9.43 1.89
N LEU A 143 17.13 -8.98 1.26
CA LEU A 143 16.37 -7.82 1.71
C LEU A 143 15.80 -8.04 3.11
N GLY A 144 15.17 -9.18 3.36
CA GLY A 144 14.62 -9.51 4.68
C GLY A 144 15.67 -9.53 5.79
N LEU A 145 16.84 -10.10 5.52
CA LEU A 145 17.97 -10.08 6.46
C LEU A 145 18.49 -8.67 6.71
N PHE A 146 18.61 -7.84 5.66
CA PHE A 146 18.99 -6.44 5.80
C PHE A 146 18.01 -5.67 6.69
N LEU A 147 16.69 -5.85 6.48
CA LEU A 147 15.66 -5.23 7.30
C LEU A 147 15.71 -5.67 8.78
N MET A 148 16.10 -6.92 9.05
CA MET A 148 16.29 -7.42 10.42
C MET A 148 17.49 -6.79 11.11
N VAL A 149 18.60 -6.63 10.41
CA VAL A 149 19.85 -6.10 10.99
C VAL A 149 19.77 -4.59 11.19
N GLN A 150 19.12 -3.86 10.28
CA GLN A 150 19.02 -2.41 10.32
C GLN A 150 17.58 -1.93 10.09
N PRO A 151 16.66 -2.16 11.03
CA PRO A 151 15.24 -1.85 10.82
C PRO A 151 14.95 -0.36 10.57
N GLY A 152 15.71 0.55 11.19
CA GLY A 152 15.57 1.99 10.96
C GLY A 152 15.98 2.41 9.54
N ALA A 153 17.13 1.96 9.06
CA ALA A 153 17.57 2.19 7.69
C ALA A 153 16.63 1.49 6.69
N GLY A 154 16.16 0.29 7.04
CA GLY A 154 15.18 -0.46 6.26
C GLY A 154 13.86 0.27 6.09
N ALA A 155 13.33 0.89 7.15
CA ALA A 155 12.13 1.71 7.07
C ALA A 155 12.28 2.87 6.07
N ILE A 156 13.41 3.56 6.11
CA ILE A 156 13.72 4.66 5.19
C ILE A 156 13.88 4.14 3.75
N ALA A 157 14.58 3.02 3.56
CA ALA A 157 14.76 2.42 2.25
C ALA A 157 13.43 2.00 1.62
N LEU A 158 12.54 1.36 2.39
CA LEU A 158 11.19 1.00 1.94
C LEU A 158 10.38 2.24 1.58
N LEU A 159 10.46 3.30 2.40
CA LEU A 159 9.78 4.56 2.09
C LEU A 159 10.30 5.18 0.79
N TRP A 160 11.61 5.17 0.53
CA TRP A 160 12.18 5.70 -0.72
C TRP A 160 11.74 4.90 -1.94
N VAL A 161 11.60 3.59 -1.83
CA VAL A 161 11.02 2.76 -2.91
C VAL A 161 9.58 3.17 -3.19
N ILE A 162 8.76 3.31 -2.14
CA ILE A 162 7.36 3.77 -2.25
C ILE A 162 7.30 5.18 -2.83
N ALA A 163 8.16 6.09 -2.39
CA ALA A 163 8.23 7.47 -2.87
C ALA A 163 8.60 7.54 -4.35
N THR A 164 9.59 6.75 -4.78
CA THR A 164 9.99 6.65 -6.19
C THR A 164 8.83 6.13 -7.05
N TYR A 165 8.18 5.07 -6.58
CA TYR A 165 6.99 4.54 -7.24
C TYR A 165 5.87 5.60 -7.33
N ALA A 166 5.62 6.33 -6.23
CA ALA A 166 4.61 7.40 -6.20
C ALA A 166 4.93 8.53 -7.20
N ILE A 167 6.20 8.96 -7.32
CA ILE A 167 6.61 9.97 -8.29
C ILE A 167 6.38 9.47 -9.72
N VAL A 168 6.84 8.26 -10.04
CA VAL A 168 6.70 7.70 -11.39
C VAL A 168 5.24 7.51 -11.76
N PHE A 169 4.46 6.83 -10.92
CA PHE A 169 3.04 6.58 -11.19
C PHE A 169 2.20 7.85 -11.16
N GLY A 170 2.45 8.76 -10.22
CA GLY A 170 1.77 10.04 -10.14
C GLY A 170 1.99 10.87 -11.40
N THR A 171 3.23 10.87 -11.93
CA THR A 171 3.56 11.55 -13.19
C THR A 171 2.85 10.91 -14.38
N LEU A 172 2.82 9.58 -14.45
CA LEU A 172 2.08 8.86 -15.49
C LEU A 172 0.58 9.17 -15.45
N ILE A 173 -0.03 9.18 -14.25
CA ILE A 173 -1.45 9.52 -14.09
C ILE A 173 -1.71 10.97 -14.51
N ALA A 174 -0.84 11.91 -14.16
CA ALA A 174 -0.96 13.30 -14.58
C ALA A 174 -0.86 13.44 -16.10
N LEU A 175 0.09 12.76 -16.75
CA LEU A 175 0.22 12.74 -18.21
C LEU A 175 -1.03 12.13 -18.88
N LEU A 176 -1.57 11.05 -18.33
CA LEU A 176 -2.81 10.47 -18.82
C LEU A 176 -4.00 11.43 -18.69
N ALA A 177 -4.09 12.19 -17.60
CA ALA A 177 -5.13 13.21 -17.42
C ALA A 177 -5.09 14.27 -18.53
N PHE A 178 -3.89 14.72 -18.91
CA PHE A 178 -3.72 15.68 -20.05
C PHE A 178 -4.11 15.05 -21.38
N LYS A 179 -3.79 13.78 -21.63
CA LYS A 179 -4.18 13.06 -22.85
C LYS A 179 -5.70 12.92 -22.95
N VAL A 180 -6.36 12.53 -21.84
CA VAL A 180 -7.83 12.44 -21.77
C VAL A 180 -8.47 13.78 -22.03
N ARG A 181 -7.94 14.88 -21.46
CA ARG A 181 -8.43 16.24 -21.73
C ARG A 181 -8.35 16.60 -23.22
N ARG A 182 -7.24 16.30 -23.89
CA ARG A 182 -7.08 16.62 -25.32
C ARG A 182 -8.09 15.87 -26.20
N VAL A 183 -8.37 14.60 -25.89
CA VAL A 183 -9.36 13.79 -26.63
C VAL A 183 -10.76 14.35 -26.40
N ALA A 184 -11.08 14.78 -25.17
CA ALA A 184 -12.37 15.37 -24.83
C ALA A 184 -12.64 16.71 -25.58
N THR A 185 -11.61 17.56 -25.72
CA THR A 185 -11.74 18.83 -26.46
C THR A 185 -11.83 18.65 -27.97
N ALA A 186 -11.20 17.61 -28.54
CA ALA A 186 -11.24 17.33 -29.97
C ALA A 186 -12.59 16.74 -30.45
N GLN A 187 -13.47 16.28 -29.55
CA GLN A 187 -14.81 15.75 -29.88
C GLN A 187 -15.93 16.81 -29.79
N VAL A 188 -15.61 18.01 -29.28
CA VAL A 188 -16.59 19.09 -29.12
C VAL A 188 -16.44 20.16 -30.22
N SER A 189 -15.36 20.11 -31.00
CA SER A 189 -15.15 20.93 -32.20
C SER A 189 -15.52 20.16 -33.46
#